data_5b296ccd2f20eed3558acaa013b4781c
#
_entry.id   5b296ccd2f20eed3558acaa013b4781c
#
_cell.length_a   1.000
_cell.length_b   1.000
_cell.length_c   1.000
_cell.angle_alpha   90.00
_cell.angle_beta   90.00
_cell.angle_gamma   90.00
#
_symmetry.space_group_name_H-M   'P 1'
#
loop_
_entity.id
_entity.type
_entity.pdbx_description
1 polymer ?
#
loop_
_entity_poly.entity_id
_entity_poly.type
_entity_poly.pdbx_seq_one_letter_code
_entity_poly.pdbx_strand_id
1 'polypeptide(L)'
;HAAKGKIEADILTDIADIGVYDLIRAMKDRNYKLVKEWVTQHMDHDPHHIMRRIYDTMYEHATGRSIPNIVIIIAKYQYQIQFVADQEINTLACLTEIMLGVEWK
;
A
#
# COMPACT_ATOMS: atom_id res chain seq x y z
N HIS A 1 -1.34 2.00 32.27
CA HIS A 1 0.10 2.16 32.36
C HIS A 1 0.75 1.99 30.98
N ALA A 2 2.06 2.23 30.94
CA ALA A 2 2.77 2.31 29.67
C ALA A 2 2.62 1.07 28.78
N ALA A 3 2.64 -0.11 29.36
CA ALA A 3 2.51 -1.34 28.59
C ALA A 3 1.17 -1.44 27.90
N LYS A 4 0.14 -0.98 28.55
CA LYS A 4 -1.22 -1.01 27.97
C LYS A 4 -1.32 -0.07 26.78
N GLY A 5 -0.76 1.12 26.89
CA GLY A 5 -0.77 2.05 25.77
C GLY A 5 0.04 1.54 24.61
N LYS A 6 1.17 0.89 24.88
CA LYS A 6 1.98 0.30 23.84
C LYS A 6 1.24 -0.82 23.11
N ILE A 7 0.51 -1.63 23.85
CA ILE A 7 -0.27 -2.72 23.26
C ILE A 7 -1.33 -2.15 22.30
N GLU A 8 -1.98 -1.08 22.67
CA GLU A 8 -2.98 -0.46 21.80
C GLU A 8 -2.37 0.04 20.50
N ALA A 9 -1.22 0.68 20.58
CA ALA A 9 -0.52 1.15 19.39
C ALA A 9 -0.07 -0.01 18.52
N ASP A 10 0.42 -1.08 19.12
CA ASP A 10 0.86 -2.27 18.39
C ASP A 10 -0.31 -2.94 17.67
N ILE A 11 -1.47 -3.00 18.31
CA ILE A 11 -2.65 -3.59 17.70
C ILE A 11 -3.06 -2.83 16.44
N LEU A 12 -3.07 -1.51 16.49
CA LEU A 12 -3.41 -0.70 15.32
C LEU A 12 -2.39 -0.90 14.19
N THR A 13 -1.12 -0.96 14.53
CA THR A 13 -0.05 -1.18 13.57
C THR A 13 -0.17 -2.57 12.95
N ASP A 14 -0.44 -3.59 13.77
CA ASP A 14 -0.54 -4.95 13.30
C ASP A 14 -1.68 -5.14 12.32
N ILE A 15 -2.82 -4.52 12.58
CA ILE A 15 -3.96 -4.61 11.66
C ILE A 15 -3.58 -4.07 10.29
N ALA A 16 -2.89 -2.94 10.23
CA ALA A 16 -2.46 -2.36 8.97
C ALA A 16 -1.42 -3.24 8.28
N ASP A 17 -0.48 -3.78 9.05
CA ASP A 17 0.62 -4.58 8.50
C ASP A 17 0.14 -5.91 7.93
N ILE A 18 -0.80 -6.57 8.59
CA ILE A 18 -1.32 -7.84 8.12
C ILE A 18 -1.91 -7.69 6.73
N GLY A 19 -2.71 -6.65 6.52
CA GLY A 19 -3.29 -6.39 5.21
C GLY A 19 -2.24 -6.10 4.16
N VAL A 20 -1.23 -5.31 4.52
CA VAL A 20 -0.21 -4.89 3.57
C VAL A 20 0.63 -6.06 3.06
N TYR A 21 0.99 -7.02 3.92
CA TYR A 21 1.79 -8.15 3.46
C TYR A 21 1.01 -9.03 2.47
N ASP A 22 -0.28 -9.24 2.69
CA ASP A 22 -1.11 -9.97 1.74
C ASP A 22 -1.18 -9.25 0.40
N LEU A 23 -1.31 -7.92 0.44
CA LEU A 23 -1.33 -7.10 -0.75
C LEU A 23 -0.02 -7.20 -1.53
N ILE A 24 1.11 -7.10 -0.84
CA ILE A 24 2.41 -7.19 -1.50
C ILE A 24 2.57 -8.52 -2.21
N ARG A 25 2.17 -9.61 -1.56
CA ARG A 25 2.23 -10.94 -2.17
C ARG A 25 1.37 -11.00 -3.43
N ALA A 26 0.16 -10.46 -3.37
CA ALA A 26 -0.72 -10.45 -4.55
C ALA A 26 -0.11 -9.66 -5.70
N MET A 27 0.51 -8.52 -5.41
CA MET A 27 1.17 -7.71 -6.43
C MET A 27 2.38 -8.44 -7.02
N LYS A 28 3.16 -9.10 -6.17
CA LYS A 28 4.34 -9.85 -6.62
C LYS A 28 3.94 -10.99 -7.55
N ASP A 29 2.82 -11.64 -7.27
CA ASP A 29 2.27 -12.71 -8.11
C ASP A 29 1.52 -12.18 -9.31
N ARG A 30 1.40 -10.86 -9.42
CA ARG A 30 0.63 -10.18 -10.47
C ARG A 30 -0.82 -10.66 -10.53
N ASN A 31 -1.38 -10.91 -9.36
CA ASN A 31 -2.76 -11.35 -9.23
C ASN A 31 -3.67 -10.14 -9.04
N TYR A 32 -4.11 -9.57 -10.15
CA TYR A 32 -4.92 -8.36 -10.14
C TYR A 32 -6.22 -8.54 -9.36
N LYS A 33 -6.84 -9.70 -9.46
CA LYS A 33 -8.10 -9.96 -8.76
C LYS A 33 -7.93 -9.80 -7.25
N LEU A 34 -6.86 -10.36 -6.70
CA LEU A 34 -6.60 -10.24 -5.26
C LEU A 34 -6.25 -8.82 -4.87
N VAL A 35 -5.51 -8.10 -5.73
CA VAL A 35 -5.21 -6.70 -5.48
C VAL A 35 -6.51 -5.89 -5.41
N LYS A 36 -7.41 -6.11 -6.36
CA LYS A 36 -8.69 -5.41 -6.37
C LYS A 36 -9.52 -5.73 -5.13
N GLU A 37 -9.57 -7.00 -4.75
CA GLU A 37 -10.30 -7.40 -3.54
C GLU A 37 -9.74 -6.72 -2.29
N TRP A 38 -8.42 -6.66 -2.19
CA TRP A 38 -7.78 -6.00 -1.05
C TRP A 38 -8.17 -4.53 -0.98
N VAL A 39 -8.11 -3.84 -2.12
CA VAL A 39 -8.46 -2.41 -2.16
C VAL A 39 -9.92 -2.22 -1.72
N THR A 40 -10.82 -3.01 -2.26
CA THR A 40 -12.25 -2.90 -1.93
C THR A 40 -12.48 -3.07 -0.41
N GLN A 41 -11.75 -3.99 0.20
CA GLN A 41 -11.91 -4.29 1.62
C GLN A 41 -11.32 -3.23 2.54
N HIS A 42 -10.38 -2.42 2.04
CA HIS A 42 -9.63 -1.48 2.87
C HIS A 42 -9.90 -0.01 2.57
N MET A 43 -10.94 0.29 1.81
CA MET A 43 -11.24 1.68 1.44
C MET A 43 -11.85 2.51 2.56
N ASP A 44 -12.12 1.91 3.70
CA ASP A 44 -12.52 2.65 4.89
C ASP A 44 -11.31 3.27 5.62
N HIS A 45 -10.10 2.93 5.21
CA HIS A 45 -8.88 3.53 5.74
C HIS A 45 -8.50 4.76 4.92
N ASP A 46 -7.70 5.64 5.54
CA ASP A 46 -7.20 6.83 4.87
C ASP A 46 -6.28 6.43 3.71
N PRO A 47 -6.58 6.85 2.46
CA PRO A 47 -5.74 6.49 1.32
C PRO A 47 -4.29 6.95 1.46
N HIS A 48 -4.02 8.10 2.08
CA HIS A 48 -2.65 8.56 2.32
C HIS A 48 -1.90 7.57 3.21
N HIS A 49 -2.57 7.08 4.23
CA HIS A 49 -1.97 6.13 5.17
C HIS A 49 -1.67 4.81 4.47
N ILE A 50 -2.60 4.34 3.65
CA ILE A 50 -2.41 3.10 2.89
C ILE A 50 -1.17 3.23 1.99
N MET A 51 -1.05 4.32 1.26
CA MET A 51 0.07 4.53 0.35
C MET A 51 1.39 4.62 1.09
N ARG A 52 1.42 5.27 2.25
CA ARG A 52 2.63 5.36 3.06
C ARG A 52 3.07 3.99 3.57
N ARG A 53 2.11 3.17 4.02
CA ARG A 53 2.42 1.82 4.49
C ARG A 53 2.97 0.95 3.37
N ILE A 54 2.39 1.07 2.18
CA ILE A 54 2.88 0.34 1.02
C ILE A 54 4.31 0.75 0.71
N TYR A 55 4.59 2.05 0.68
CA TYR A 55 5.94 2.55 0.41
C TYR A 55 6.94 1.98 1.42
N ASP A 56 6.62 2.06 2.70
CA ASP A 56 7.54 1.57 3.74
C ASP A 56 7.80 0.07 3.60
N THR A 57 6.78 -0.69 3.23
CA THR A 57 6.90 -2.15 3.10
C THR A 57 7.66 -2.54 1.83
N MET A 58 7.52 -1.76 0.76
CA MET A 58 8.17 -2.07 -0.51
C MET A 58 9.70 -2.07 -0.43
N TYR A 59 10.28 -1.36 0.54
CA TYR A 59 11.73 -1.37 0.70
C TYR A 59 12.27 -2.78 0.90
N GLU A 60 11.48 -3.66 1.48
CA GLU A 60 11.89 -5.03 1.76
C GLU A 60 11.65 -5.97 0.58
N HIS A 61 10.78 -5.60 -0.35
CA HIS A 61 10.27 -6.51 -1.36
C HIS A 61 10.65 -6.14 -2.79
N ALA A 62 11.06 -4.91 -3.03
CA ALA A 62 11.47 -4.46 -4.36
C ALA A 62 12.98 -4.31 -4.41
N THR A 63 13.55 -4.45 -5.62
CA THR A 63 14.98 -4.22 -5.79
C THR A 63 15.33 -2.76 -5.51
N GLY A 64 16.58 -2.51 -5.08
CA GLY A 64 17.00 -1.15 -4.76
C GLY A 64 16.84 -0.17 -5.91
N ARG A 65 17.01 -0.64 -7.14
CA ARG A 65 16.89 0.24 -8.31
C ARG A 65 15.44 0.61 -8.60
N SER A 66 14.47 -0.13 -8.07
CA SER A 66 13.04 0.16 -8.27
C SER A 66 12.50 1.14 -7.25
N ILE A 67 13.19 1.34 -6.13
CA ILE A 67 12.69 2.22 -5.06
C ILE A 67 12.42 3.65 -5.54
N PRO A 68 13.32 4.30 -6.29
CA PRO A 68 13.02 5.65 -6.78
C PRO A 68 11.77 5.71 -7.65
N ASN A 69 11.51 4.67 -8.43
CA ASN A 69 10.31 4.61 -9.25
C ASN A 69 9.06 4.50 -8.38
N ILE A 70 9.14 3.72 -7.31
CA ILE A 70 8.02 3.61 -6.36
C ILE A 70 7.72 4.96 -5.72
N VAL A 71 8.77 5.71 -5.34
CA VAL A 71 8.59 7.05 -4.78
C VAL A 71 7.82 7.95 -5.73
N ILE A 72 8.19 7.94 -7.01
CA ILE A 72 7.53 8.76 -8.01
C ILE A 72 6.06 8.36 -8.18
N ILE A 73 5.80 7.06 -8.25
CA ILE A 73 4.44 6.56 -8.40
C ILE A 73 3.57 6.97 -7.21
N ILE A 74 4.07 6.72 -6.00
CA ILE A 74 3.30 7.00 -4.79
C ILE A 74 3.06 8.51 -4.64
N ALA A 75 4.08 9.33 -4.89
CA ALA A 75 3.93 10.78 -4.80
C ALA A 75 2.86 11.29 -5.76
N LYS A 76 2.84 10.76 -6.97
CA LYS A 76 1.84 11.14 -7.97
C LYS A 76 0.43 10.83 -7.49
N TYR A 77 0.21 9.63 -6.97
CA TYR A 77 -1.12 9.23 -6.56
C TYR A 77 -1.54 9.86 -5.23
N GLN A 78 -0.60 10.14 -4.34
CA GLN A 78 -0.92 10.90 -3.13
C GLN A 78 -1.40 12.31 -3.48
N TYR A 79 -0.78 12.93 -4.47
CA TYR A 79 -1.22 14.24 -4.94
C TYR A 79 -2.64 14.13 -5.51
N GLN A 80 -2.91 13.10 -6.28
CA GLN A 80 -4.22 12.92 -6.91
C GLN A 80 -5.35 12.68 -5.91
N ILE A 81 -5.05 12.16 -4.71
CA ILE A 81 -6.07 11.90 -3.70
C ILE A 81 -6.96 13.14 -3.46
N GLN A 82 -6.36 14.32 -3.53
CA GLN A 82 -7.09 15.57 -3.26
C GLN A 82 -8.13 15.90 -4.33
N PHE A 83 -8.02 15.32 -5.50
CA PHE A 83 -8.81 15.73 -6.65
C PHE A 83 -9.71 14.65 -7.22
N VAL A 84 -9.47 13.39 -6.89
CA VAL A 84 -10.23 12.30 -7.50
C VAL A 84 -11.58 12.12 -6.81
N ALA A 85 -12.59 11.81 -7.61
CA ALA A 85 -13.91 11.52 -7.09
C ALA A 85 -13.99 10.13 -6.48
N ASP A 86 -13.22 9.18 -7.02
CA ASP A 86 -13.27 7.78 -6.62
C ASP A 86 -11.92 7.34 -6.09
N GLN A 87 -11.81 7.27 -4.76
CA GLN A 87 -10.55 6.88 -4.12
C GLN A 87 -10.19 5.43 -4.38
N GLU A 88 -11.18 4.57 -4.54
CA GLU A 88 -10.92 3.17 -4.81
C GLU A 88 -10.20 2.99 -6.14
N ILE A 89 -10.69 3.65 -7.18
CA ILE A 89 -10.06 3.58 -8.50
C ILE A 89 -8.66 4.18 -8.46
N ASN A 90 -8.50 5.30 -7.77
CA ASN A 90 -7.18 5.94 -7.67
C ASN A 90 -6.18 5.04 -6.98
N THR A 91 -6.57 4.43 -5.86
CA THR A 91 -5.70 3.53 -5.12
C THR A 91 -5.37 2.29 -5.95
N LEU A 92 -6.37 1.73 -6.62
CA LEU A 92 -6.16 0.56 -7.46
C LEU A 92 -5.22 0.87 -8.61
N ALA A 93 -5.35 2.04 -9.22
CA ALA A 93 -4.44 2.45 -10.29
C ALA A 93 -3.01 2.58 -9.78
N CYS A 94 -2.82 3.12 -8.60
CA CYS A 94 -1.51 3.22 -7.96
C CYS A 94 -0.87 1.85 -7.80
N LEU A 95 -1.60 0.91 -7.23
CA LEU A 95 -1.10 -0.43 -6.98
C LEU A 95 -0.84 -1.20 -8.26
N THR A 96 -1.67 -0.98 -9.26
CA THR A 96 -1.49 -1.62 -10.57
C THR A 96 -0.22 -1.11 -11.24
N GLU A 97 0.03 0.18 -11.17
CA GLU A 97 1.23 0.75 -11.75
C GLU A 97 2.48 0.21 -11.04
N ILE A 98 2.45 0.09 -9.72
CA ILE A 98 3.55 -0.51 -8.96
C ILE A 98 3.72 -1.98 -9.37
N MET A 99 2.63 -2.71 -9.42
CA MET A 99 2.66 -4.14 -9.75
C MET A 99 3.35 -4.41 -11.09
N LEU A 100 3.04 -3.58 -12.08
CA LEU A 100 3.55 -3.78 -13.43
C LEU A 100 4.92 -3.17 -13.68
N GLY A 101 5.26 -2.11 -12.97
CA GLY A 101 6.46 -1.33 -13.25
C GLY A 101 7.63 -1.55 -12.29
N VAL A 102 7.46 -2.35 -11.26
CA VAL A 102 8.46 -2.53 -10.23
C VAL A 102 9.13 -3.90 -10.38
N GLU A 103 10.44 -3.93 -10.15
CA GLU A 103 11.19 -5.16 -10.15
C GLU A 103 11.20 -5.74 -8.74
N TRP A 104 10.70 -6.95 -8.58
CA TRP A 104 10.54 -7.60 -7.28
C TRP A 104 11.78 -8.43 -6.92
N LYS A 105 12.11 -8.46 -5.66
CA LYS A 105 13.18 -9.33 -5.16
C LYS A 105 12.84 -10.79 -5.28
#